data_928c646e438f9728fc84750ca92f7283
#
_entry.id   928c646e438f9728fc84750ca92f7283
#
_cell.length_a   1.000
_cell.length_b   1.000
_cell.length_c   1.000
_cell.angle_alpha   90.00
_cell.angle_beta   90.00
_cell.angle_gamma   90.00
#
_symmetry.space_group_name_H-M   'P 1'
#
loop_
_entity.id
_entity.type
_entity.pdbx_description
1 polymer ?
#
loop_
_entity_poly.entity_id
_entity_poly.type
_entity_poly.pdbx_seq_one_letter_code
_entity_poly.pdbx_strand_id
1 'polypeptide(L)'
;MPGFKTFVYKIPIELKSKIQIGIRVKVHFRNSEADGFVIKIKETTKYKGEVKPVLKIVDEKPLFSKSLWKLIVWMSNYYLSPIGQVIKLVLPSGLNTKYSPPKIWFIRKTSNKDYQNLKVKSPKQYLARKKIDECEGSVSVKTLSNFMSNPLKVCQELQKKGFIHLFQK
;
A
#
# COMPACT_ATOMS: atom_id res chain seq x y z
N MET A 1 4.98 23.82 18.52
CA MET A 1 4.84 24.17 17.08
C MET A 1 5.68 23.19 16.27
N PRO A 2 5.15 22.52 15.25
CA PRO A 2 5.98 21.72 14.34
C PRO A 2 6.88 22.69 13.57
N GLY A 3 8.17 22.62 13.87
CA GLY A 3 9.15 23.58 13.32
C GLY A 3 9.37 23.41 11.82
N PHE A 4 9.73 24.49 11.15
CA PHE A 4 10.25 24.54 9.76
C PHE A 4 11.57 23.76 9.57
N LYS A 5 11.91 22.87 10.50
CA LYS A 5 13.22 22.19 10.52
C LYS A 5 13.28 21.10 9.50
N THR A 6 14.19 21.23 8.57
CA THR A 6 14.64 20.16 7.70
C THR A 6 15.86 19.49 8.33
N PHE A 7 16.00 18.20 8.11
CA PHE A 7 17.11 17.41 8.66
C PHE A 7 18.00 16.93 7.54
N VAL A 8 19.28 16.82 7.84
CA VAL A 8 20.31 16.37 6.87
C VAL A 8 20.63 14.91 7.15
N TYR A 9 20.64 14.11 6.11
CA TYR A 9 21.02 12.69 6.16
C TYR A 9 22.03 12.36 5.07
N LYS A 10 22.95 11.43 5.35
CA LYS A 10 23.90 10.90 4.39
C LYS A 10 23.21 9.92 3.45
N ILE A 11 23.46 10.03 2.16
CA ILE A 11 22.95 9.07 1.17
C ILE A 11 23.99 7.95 1.04
N PRO A 12 23.66 6.69 1.39
CA PRO A 12 24.51 5.55 1.10
C PRO A 12 24.75 5.39 -0.40
N ILE A 13 25.91 4.85 -0.77
CA ILE A 13 26.33 4.68 -2.17
C ILE A 13 25.30 3.86 -2.95
N GLU A 14 24.75 2.80 -2.33
CA GLU A 14 23.79 1.89 -2.95
C GLU A 14 22.45 2.58 -3.28
N LEU A 15 22.11 3.66 -2.56
CA LEU A 15 20.86 4.40 -2.77
C LEU A 15 21.03 5.63 -3.67
N LYS A 16 22.28 6.01 -4.00
CA LYS A 16 22.58 7.25 -4.71
C LYS A 16 21.90 7.34 -6.08
N SER A 17 21.81 6.23 -6.81
CA SER A 17 21.18 6.18 -8.14
C SER A 17 19.64 6.21 -8.12
N LYS A 18 19.04 5.83 -6.98
CA LYS A 18 17.58 5.68 -6.83
C LYS A 18 16.93 6.85 -6.09
N ILE A 19 17.71 7.61 -5.32
CA ILE A 19 17.18 8.68 -4.49
C ILE A 19 16.87 9.90 -5.35
N GLN A 20 15.66 10.43 -5.21
CA GLN A 20 15.18 11.59 -5.97
C GLN A 20 14.36 12.51 -5.07
N ILE A 21 14.21 13.77 -5.46
CA ILE A 21 13.36 14.74 -4.76
C ILE A 21 11.92 14.25 -4.82
N GLY A 22 11.21 14.31 -3.66
CA GLY A 22 9.83 13.86 -3.52
C GLY A 22 9.68 12.36 -3.22
N ILE A 23 10.77 11.59 -3.21
CA ILE A 23 10.72 10.19 -2.82
C ILE A 23 10.67 10.04 -1.29
N ARG A 24 9.94 9.04 -0.80
CA ARG A 24 9.84 8.73 0.62
C ARG A 24 10.99 7.82 1.03
N VAL A 25 11.62 8.16 2.14
CA VAL A 25 12.75 7.44 2.71
C VAL A 25 12.49 7.14 4.18
N LYS A 26 13.05 6.05 4.66
CA LYS A 26 13.08 5.70 6.07
C LYS A 26 14.40 6.15 6.67
N VAL A 27 14.33 6.82 7.81
CA VAL A 27 15.48 7.41 8.51
C VAL A 27 15.38 7.19 10.00
N HIS A 28 16.50 7.21 10.70
CA HIS A 28 16.52 7.34 12.15
C HIS A 28 16.23 8.79 12.57
N PHE A 29 15.16 8.97 13.30
CA PHE A 29 14.80 10.26 13.89
C PHE A 29 14.68 10.11 15.40
N ARG A 30 15.56 10.78 16.14
CA ARG A 30 15.73 10.55 17.59
C ARG A 30 15.99 9.06 17.87
N ASN A 31 15.15 8.42 18.68
CA ASN A 31 15.29 7.02 19.09
C ASN A 31 14.38 6.06 18.32
N SER A 32 13.76 6.51 17.22
CA SER A 32 12.83 5.70 16.43
C SER A 32 13.07 5.86 14.93
N GLU A 33 12.57 4.92 14.15
CA GLU A 33 12.51 5.05 12.70
C GLU A 33 11.31 5.92 12.31
N ALA A 34 11.52 6.79 11.34
CA ALA A 34 10.47 7.65 10.81
C ALA A 34 10.54 7.69 9.28
N ASP A 35 9.38 7.91 8.66
CA ASP A 35 9.31 8.16 7.24
C ASP A 35 9.47 9.67 6.98
N GLY A 36 10.32 10.00 6.01
CA GLY A 36 10.60 11.35 5.58
C GLY A 36 10.55 11.48 4.06
N PHE A 37 10.44 12.71 3.57
CA PHE A 37 10.51 13.02 2.14
C PHE A 37 11.80 13.73 1.80
N VAL A 38 12.43 13.33 0.70
CA VAL A 38 13.62 14.01 0.18
C VAL A 38 13.18 15.33 -0.46
N ILE A 39 13.55 16.45 0.17
CA ILE A 39 13.19 17.78 -0.32
C ILE A 39 14.30 18.44 -1.13
N LYS A 40 15.54 18.08 -0.87
CA LYS A 40 16.73 18.61 -1.57
C LYS A 40 17.87 17.61 -1.49
N ILE A 41 18.65 17.49 -2.54
CA ILE A 41 19.90 16.72 -2.59
C ILE A 41 21.04 17.72 -2.73
N LYS A 42 22.09 17.55 -1.93
CA LYS A 42 23.31 18.38 -1.96
C LYS A 42 24.53 17.48 -1.92
N GLU A 43 25.60 17.90 -2.53
CA GLU A 43 26.90 17.20 -2.48
C GLU A 43 27.63 17.42 -1.16
N THR A 44 27.49 18.62 -0.61
CA THR A 44 28.16 19.04 0.64
C THR A 44 27.13 19.61 1.63
N THR A 45 27.47 19.57 2.92
CA THR A 45 26.68 20.19 3.97
C THR A 45 27.54 21.04 4.89
N LYS A 46 26.96 22.15 5.35
CA LYS A 46 27.56 22.99 6.39
C LYS A 46 27.26 22.50 7.81
N TYR A 47 26.47 21.41 7.93
CA TYR A 47 26.11 20.83 9.21
C TYR A 47 27.33 20.14 9.83
N LYS A 48 27.74 20.61 11.04
CA LYS A 48 28.95 20.13 11.74
C LYS A 48 28.71 18.93 12.66
N GLY A 49 27.44 18.51 12.85
CA GLY A 49 27.10 17.37 13.69
C GLY A 49 27.19 16.04 12.95
N GLU A 50 27.01 14.95 13.67
CA GLU A 50 26.93 13.60 13.11
C GLU A 50 25.73 13.48 12.15
N VAL A 51 26.00 13.09 10.90
CA VAL A 51 24.98 12.92 9.86
C VAL A 51 24.66 11.43 9.74
N LYS A 52 23.48 11.04 10.23
CA LYS A 52 22.99 9.66 10.14
C LYS A 52 22.66 9.29 8.69
N PRO A 53 22.83 8.01 8.29
CA PRO A 53 22.48 7.57 6.94
C PRO A 53 20.96 7.42 6.76
N VAL A 54 20.51 7.54 5.52
CA VAL A 54 19.19 7.04 5.09
C VAL A 54 19.19 5.52 5.18
N LEU A 55 18.18 4.93 5.82
CA LEU A 55 18.09 3.50 6.02
C LEU A 55 17.66 2.77 4.73
N LYS A 56 16.57 3.24 4.13
CA LYS A 56 16.04 2.68 2.88
C LYS A 56 15.11 3.64 2.16
N ILE A 57 14.93 3.40 0.88
CA ILE A 57 13.87 4.01 0.08
C ILE A 57 12.60 3.21 0.30
N VAL A 58 11.47 3.90 0.50
CA VAL A 58 10.17 3.29 0.78
C VAL A 58 9.39 3.04 -0.51
N ASP A 59 9.47 3.98 -1.45
CA ASP A 59 8.72 3.95 -2.70
C ASP A 59 9.66 3.72 -3.89
N GLU A 60 9.21 2.99 -4.91
CA GLU A 60 9.99 2.77 -6.14
C GLU A 60 10.14 4.05 -6.99
N LYS A 61 9.17 4.95 -6.89
CA LYS A 61 9.12 6.21 -7.63
C LYS A 61 8.67 7.36 -6.72
N PRO A 62 9.02 8.62 -7.04
CA PRO A 62 8.48 9.77 -6.32
C PRO A 62 6.95 9.77 -6.32
N LEU A 63 6.33 10.01 -5.16
CA LEU A 63 4.86 10.04 -5.01
C LEU A 63 4.23 11.26 -5.67
N PHE A 64 5.01 12.30 -5.89
CA PHE A 64 4.54 13.56 -6.45
C PHE A 64 5.08 13.79 -7.85
N SER A 65 4.21 14.18 -8.78
CA SER A 65 4.66 14.68 -10.07
C SER A 65 5.49 15.96 -9.91
N LYS A 66 6.29 16.30 -10.91
CA LYS A 66 7.09 17.55 -10.89
C LYS A 66 6.23 18.80 -10.68
N SER A 67 5.04 18.84 -11.29
CA SER A 67 4.09 19.97 -11.15
C SER A 67 3.51 20.05 -9.74
N LEU A 68 3.11 18.93 -9.18
CA LEU A 68 2.58 18.87 -7.82
C LEU A 68 3.65 19.22 -6.78
N TRP A 69 4.90 18.79 -6.99
CA TRP A 69 6.01 19.18 -6.14
C TRP A 69 6.25 20.70 -6.15
N LYS A 70 6.21 21.35 -7.33
CA LYS A 70 6.30 22.80 -7.44
C LYS A 70 5.18 23.49 -6.67
N LEU A 71 3.95 22.97 -6.76
CA LEU A 71 2.80 23.48 -6.01
C LEU A 71 3.00 23.34 -4.50
N ILE A 72 3.47 22.19 -4.01
CA ILE A 72 3.77 21.97 -2.59
C ILE A 72 4.79 23.00 -2.07
N VAL A 73 5.87 23.22 -2.81
CA VAL A 73 6.90 24.20 -2.45
C VAL A 73 6.33 25.62 -2.46
N TRP A 74 5.55 25.96 -3.49
CA TRP A 74 4.88 27.26 -3.57
C TRP A 74 3.93 27.50 -2.41
N MET A 75 3.05 26.54 -2.10
CA MET A 75 2.14 26.61 -0.95
C MET A 75 2.88 26.79 0.37
N SER A 76 3.96 26.03 0.58
CA SER A 76 4.79 26.16 1.78
C SER A 76 5.34 27.57 1.96
N ASN A 77 5.81 28.18 0.88
CA ASN A 77 6.37 29.53 0.90
C ASN A 77 5.29 30.60 1.04
N TYR A 78 4.21 30.49 0.28
CA TYR A 78 3.12 31.47 0.25
C TYR A 78 2.38 31.55 1.59
N TYR A 79 2.04 30.41 2.16
CA TYR A 79 1.33 30.36 3.45
C TYR A 79 2.26 30.29 4.66
N LEU A 80 3.58 30.42 4.47
CA LEU A 80 4.57 30.30 5.55
C LEU A 80 4.37 29.03 6.38
N SER A 81 3.97 27.94 5.75
CA SER A 81 3.69 26.66 6.40
C SER A 81 4.85 25.69 6.25
N PRO A 82 5.18 24.90 7.29
CA PRO A 82 6.21 23.86 7.18
C PRO A 82 5.92 22.91 6.02
N ILE A 83 6.88 22.69 5.13
CA ILE A 83 6.69 21.85 3.94
C ILE A 83 6.18 20.44 4.28
N GLY A 84 6.54 19.89 5.43
CA GLY A 84 6.05 18.61 5.91
C GLY A 84 4.54 18.60 6.23
N GLN A 85 3.96 19.74 6.62
CA GLN A 85 2.51 19.87 6.80
C GLN A 85 1.80 19.93 5.46
N VAL A 86 2.32 20.70 4.51
CA VAL A 86 1.77 20.76 3.15
C VAL A 86 1.81 19.40 2.48
N ILE A 87 2.92 18.65 2.62
CA ILE A 87 3.03 17.27 2.12
C ILE A 87 1.93 16.39 2.73
N LYS A 88 1.68 16.47 4.04
CA LYS A 88 0.63 15.69 4.70
C LYS A 88 -0.77 15.99 4.19
N LEU A 89 -1.07 17.23 3.82
CA LEU A 89 -2.35 17.62 3.24
C LEU A 89 -2.57 17.05 1.84
N VAL A 90 -1.50 16.96 1.07
CA VAL A 90 -1.55 16.47 -0.32
C VAL A 90 -1.53 14.95 -0.41
N LEU A 91 -0.99 14.28 0.62
CA LEU A 91 -0.95 12.82 0.66
C LEU A 91 -2.35 12.24 0.90
N PRO A 92 -2.78 11.25 0.10
CA PRO A 92 -3.98 10.48 0.41
C PRO A 92 -3.92 9.90 1.82
N SER A 93 -5.06 9.92 2.52
CA SER A 93 -5.20 9.27 3.82
C SER A 93 -4.86 7.78 3.67
N GLY A 94 -3.95 7.28 4.47
CA GLY A 94 -3.47 5.89 4.37
C GLY A 94 -2.03 5.76 3.86
N LEU A 95 -1.51 6.66 3.03
CA LEU A 95 -0.07 6.67 2.70
C LEU A 95 0.81 7.17 3.85
N ASN A 96 0.23 7.85 4.83
CA ASN A 96 0.91 8.31 6.07
C ASN A 96 1.06 7.21 7.12
N THR A 97 0.36 6.10 6.96
CA THR A 97 0.42 4.93 7.84
C THR A 97 1.02 3.76 7.06
N LYS A 98 1.30 2.66 7.72
CA LYS A 98 1.62 1.38 7.07
C LYS A 98 0.39 0.85 6.31
N TYR A 99 -0.11 1.64 5.36
CA TYR A 99 -1.24 1.24 4.54
C TYR A 99 -0.82 0.08 3.65
N SER A 100 -1.31 -1.08 4.00
CA SER A 100 -1.38 -2.20 3.07
C SER A 100 -2.77 -2.16 2.45
N PRO A 101 -2.93 -1.98 1.14
CA PRO A 101 -4.24 -2.02 0.52
C PRO A 101 -4.94 -3.32 0.92
N PRO A 102 -6.23 -3.28 1.24
CA PRO A 102 -6.96 -4.49 1.60
C PRO A 102 -6.84 -5.48 0.45
N LYS A 103 -6.27 -6.63 0.74
CA LYS A 103 -6.13 -7.69 -0.25
C LYS A 103 -7.52 -8.20 -0.60
N ILE A 104 -7.90 -8.05 -1.87
CA ILE A 104 -9.18 -8.55 -2.36
C ILE A 104 -8.98 -9.99 -2.80
N TRP A 105 -9.80 -10.87 -2.24
CA TRP A 105 -9.82 -12.27 -2.61
C TRP A 105 -10.67 -12.49 -3.87
N PHE A 106 -10.08 -13.20 -4.82
CA PHE A 106 -10.74 -13.64 -6.05
C PHE A 106 -10.81 -15.15 -6.09
N ILE A 107 -11.83 -15.63 -6.79
CA ILE A 107 -12.15 -17.03 -6.98
C ILE A 107 -11.94 -17.36 -8.44
N ARG A 108 -11.19 -18.43 -8.72
CA ARG A 108 -11.11 -19.06 -10.04
C ARG A 108 -11.75 -20.43 -9.95
N LYS A 109 -12.55 -20.77 -10.95
CA LYS A 109 -13.16 -22.09 -11.07
C LYS A 109 -12.10 -23.16 -11.30
N THR A 110 -12.31 -24.32 -10.73
CA THR A 110 -11.54 -25.53 -11.00
C THR A 110 -12.33 -26.40 -11.97
N SER A 111 -11.66 -27.30 -12.69
CA SER A 111 -12.27 -28.22 -13.64
C SER A 111 -13.21 -29.25 -12.96
N ASN A 112 -13.10 -29.41 -11.65
CA ASN A 112 -13.96 -30.31 -10.89
C ASN A 112 -15.39 -29.76 -10.81
N LYS A 113 -16.31 -30.36 -11.59
CA LYS A 113 -17.71 -29.98 -11.69
C LYS A 113 -18.65 -30.87 -10.84
N ASP A 114 -18.14 -31.96 -10.25
CA ASP A 114 -18.96 -32.86 -9.47
C ASP A 114 -19.10 -32.42 -8.02
N TYR A 115 -19.94 -31.40 -7.81
CA TYR A 115 -20.25 -30.86 -6.50
C TYR A 115 -21.70 -31.15 -6.06
N GLN A 116 -22.42 -32.05 -6.78
CA GLN A 116 -23.81 -32.37 -6.47
C GLN A 116 -23.97 -32.94 -5.04
N ASN A 117 -23.00 -33.68 -4.56
CA ASN A 117 -22.96 -34.19 -3.19
C ASN A 117 -22.95 -33.08 -2.11
N LEU A 118 -22.58 -31.86 -2.46
CA LEU A 118 -22.63 -30.72 -1.53
C LEU A 118 -24.06 -30.27 -1.26
N LYS A 119 -25.02 -30.55 -2.17
CA LYS A 119 -26.41 -30.14 -2.03
C LYS A 119 -27.04 -30.69 -0.72
N VAL A 120 -26.70 -31.90 -0.35
CA VAL A 120 -27.20 -32.56 0.88
C VAL A 120 -26.28 -32.25 2.06
N LYS A 121 -24.97 -32.43 1.90
CA LYS A 121 -23.98 -32.31 3.02
C LYS A 121 -23.66 -30.88 3.45
N SER A 122 -23.75 -29.91 2.54
CA SER A 122 -23.35 -28.53 2.81
C SER A 122 -24.09 -27.54 1.89
N PRO A 123 -25.37 -27.24 2.13
CA PRO A 123 -26.21 -26.42 1.24
C PRO A 123 -25.59 -25.02 0.93
N LYS A 124 -24.97 -24.42 1.94
CA LYS A 124 -24.28 -23.11 1.76
C LYS A 124 -23.12 -23.19 0.76
N GLN A 125 -22.31 -24.25 0.80
CA GLN A 125 -21.21 -24.47 -0.14
C GLN A 125 -21.73 -24.78 -1.54
N TYR A 126 -22.79 -25.52 -1.65
CA TYR A 126 -23.48 -25.80 -2.92
C TYR A 126 -23.96 -24.50 -3.58
N LEU A 127 -24.67 -23.65 -2.83
CA LEU A 127 -25.15 -22.36 -3.33
C LEU A 127 -23.99 -21.44 -3.76
N ALA A 128 -22.92 -21.38 -2.95
CA ALA A 128 -21.73 -20.62 -3.30
C ALA A 128 -21.12 -21.11 -4.62
N ARG A 129 -20.93 -22.42 -4.77
CA ARG A 129 -20.35 -23.02 -5.97
C ARG A 129 -21.22 -22.80 -7.20
N LYS A 130 -22.55 -22.96 -7.06
CA LYS A 130 -23.52 -22.68 -8.12
C LYS A 130 -23.43 -21.23 -8.60
N LYS A 131 -23.41 -20.27 -7.66
CA LYS A 131 -23.28 -18.85 -7.99
C LYS A 131 -21.94 -18.51 -8.67
N ILE A 132 -20.87 -19.15 -8.26
CA ILE A 132 -19.56 -19.02 -8.92
C ILE A 132 -19.62 -19.54 -10.36
N ASP A 133 -20.36 -20.62 -10.62
CA ASP A 133 -20.51 -21.17 -11.98
C ASP A 133 -21.32 -20.27 -12.91
N GLU A 134 -22.29 -19.53 -12.38
CA GLU A 134 -23.09 -18.58 -13.15
C GLU A 134 -22.26 -17.36 -13.61
N CYS A 135 -21.12 -17.07 -12.99
CA CYS A 135 -20.27 -15.94 -13.35
C CYS A 135 -19.22 -16.37 -14.41
N GLU A 136 -18.91 -15.52 -15.37
CA GLU A 136 -17.80 -15.70 -16.29
C GLU A 136 -16.48 -15.19 -15.69
N GLY A 137 -15.41 -15.97 -15.83
CA GLY A 137 -14.07 -15.59 -15.40
C GLY A 137 -13.80 -15.71 -13.89
N SER A 138 -13.01 -14.79 -13.33
CA SER A 138 -12.68 -14.75 -11.90
C SER A 138 -13.66 -13.84 -11.15
N VAL A 139 -14.19 -14.32 -10.03
CA VAL A 139 -15.20 -13.62 -9.23
C VAL A 139 -14.58 -13.13 -7.93
N SER A 140 -14.90 -11.90 -7.50
CA SER A 140 -14.50 -11.41 -6.19
C SER A 140 -15.30 -12.13 -5.09
N VAL A 141 -14.63 -12.50 -3.99
CA VAL A 141 -15.33 -13.06 -2.81
C VAL A 141 -16.37 -12.07 -2.26
N LYS A 142 -16.13 -10.77 -2.43
CA LYS A 142 -17.06 -9.72 -2.01
C LYS A 142 -18.43 -9.81 -2.73
N THR A 143 -18.46 -10.25 -3.97
CA THR A 143 -19.72 -10.43 -4.71
C THR A 143 -20.64 -11.47 -4.05
N LEU A 144 -20.08 -12.48 -3.39
CA LEU A 144 -20.84 -13.49 -2.67
C LEU A 144 -21.41 -12.98 -1.34
N SER A 145 -20.95 -11.85 -0.82
CA SER A 145 -21.47 -11.26 0.42
C SER A 145 -22.94 -10.87 0.32
N ASN A 146 -23.44 -10.64 -0.89
CA ASN A 146 -24.85 -10.33 -1.13
C ASN A 146 -25.77 -11.56 -0.97
N PHE A 147 -25.19 -12.76 -0.97
CA PHE A 147 -25.95 -14.01 -0.96
C PHE A 147 -25.70 -14.85 0.28
N MET A 148 -24.65 -14.57 1.03
CA MET A 148 -24.30 -15.36 2.21
C MET A 148 -23.47 -14.60 3.23
N SER A 149 -23.65 -14.96 4.50
CA SER A 149 -22.77 -14.53 5.59
C SER A 149 -21.43 -15.27 5.53
N ASN A 150 -20.32 -14.56 5.81
CA ASN A 150 -18.95 -15.11 5.84
C ASN A 150 -18.52 -15.84 4.54
N PRO A 151 -18.61 -15.20 3.35
CA PRO A 151 -18.31 -15.85 2.08
C PRO A 151 -16.87 -16.35 1.99
N LEU A 152 -15.92 -15.67 2.64
CA LEU A 152 -14.50 -16.07 2.63
C LEU A 152 -14.31 -17.45 3.27
N LYS A 153 -14.95 -17.71 4.41
CA LYS A 153 -14.85 -19.02 5.09
C LYS A 153 -15.40 -20.14 4.23
N VAL A 154 -16.57 -19.91 3.61
CA VAL A 154 -17.21 -20.88 2.70
C VAL A 154 -16.30 -21.16 1.49
N CYS A 155 -15.68 -20.14 0.92
CA CYS A 155 -14.74 -20.30 -0.19
C CYS A 155 -13.46 -21.04 0.23
N GLN A 156 -12.93 -20.80 1.43
CA GLN A 156 -11.77 -21.54 1.94
C GLN A 156 -12.08 -23.04 2.08
N GLU A 157 -13.28 -23.38 2.55
CA GLU A 157 -13.72 -24.77 2.64
C GLU A 157 -13.89 -25.43 1.25
N LEU A 158 -14.44 -24.69 0.28
CA LEU A 158 -14.53 -25.15 -1.11
C LEU A 158 -13.15 -25.34 -1.75
N GLN A 159 -12.18 -24.50 -1.42
CA GLN A 159 -10.81 -24.65 -1.87
C GLN A 159 -10.16 -25.92 -1.28
N LYS A 160 -10.34 -26.18 0.02
CA LYS A 160 -9.83 -27.40 0.66
C LYS A 160 -10.39 -28.67 0.01
N LYS A 161 -11.61 -28.60 -0.54
CA LYS A 161 -12.25 -29.69 -1.27
C LYS A 161 -11.92 -29.74 -2.77
N GLY A 162 -11.08 -28.82 -3.26
CA GLY A 162 -10.63 -28.77 -4.64
C GLY A 162 -11.65 -28.23 -5.66
N PHE A 163 -12.74 -27.58 -5.19
CA PHE A 163 -13.79 -27.08 -6.08
C PHE A 163 -13.49 -25.69 -6.66
N ILE A 164 -12.64 -24.91 -6.00
CA ILE A 164 -12.25 -23.58 -6.43
C ILE A 164 -10.79 -23.31 -6.08
N HIS A 165 -10.20 -22.27 -6.66
CA HIS A 165 -8.91 -21.72 -6.30
C HIS A 165 -9.06 -20.26 -5.85
N LEU A 166 -8.63 -19.95 -4.61
CA LEU A 166 -8.60 -18.59 -4.08
C LEU A 166 -7.24 -17.97 -4.33
N PHE A 167 -7.24 -16.71 -4.78
CA PHE A 167 -6.02 -15.93 -4.92
C PHE A 167 -6.27 -14.47 -4.53
N GLN A 168 -5.23 -13.77 -4.16
CA GLN A 168 -5.27 -12.34 -3.83
C GLN A 168 -4.74 -11.52 -5.00
N LYS A 169 -5.38 -10.37 -5.20
CA LYS A 169 -4.94 -9.39 -6.19
C LYS A 169 -4.89 -8.01 -5.55
#